data_a798607298349a8e5ef6014e46386e6e
#
_entry.id   a798607298349a8e5ef6014e46386e6e
#
_cell.length_a   1.000
_cell.length_b   1.000
_cell.length_c   1.000
_cell.angle_alpha   90.00
_cell.angle_beta   90.00
_cell.angle_gamma   90.00
#
_symmetry.space_group_name_H-M   'P 1'
#
loop_
_entity.id
_entity.type
_entity.pdbx_description
1 polymer ?
#
loop_
_entity_poly.entity_id
_entity_poly.type
_entity_poly.pdbx_seq_one_letter_code
_entity_poly.pdbx_strand_id
1 'polypeptide(L)'
;FKCIILIMDINSDNNSGKKFNFDSFSNLDFYRNVNSQLLDLADIDKSKKIVDLGCGNGGITEMILSKVSDVSKVVIYAVDSSSTMISLALKRFGDRKDVFINYIQSEAQNLHENLKEKVDTVVYCNSIHYVPEKESVLRQIGDGLSEGGVLAFNTSFFDGAHPKETELFLRKWMMKSLRVLRNEYNIKPVKSKVQSRIQLTPENYEDIVVKSGFSVKKKTIKNIKVPLDGWYEISSFKDWIEGVLPGVPLDIGKKVLQDTVTNLFKELNISTLDRKWLSIVASKS
;
A
#
# COMPACT_ATOMS: atom_id res chain seq x y z
N PHE A 1 16.41 -9.79 26.34
CA PHE A 1 16.04 -8.42 26.03
C PHE A 1 14.58 -8.40 25.63
N LYS A 2 13.71 -7.66 26.37
CA LYS A 2 12.26 -7.67 26.22
C LYS A 2 11.86 -6.81 25.02
N CYS A 3 11.07 -7.40 24.10
CA CYS A 3 10.25 -6.63 23.15
C CYS A 3 9.37 -5.64 23.95
N ILE A 4 9.52 -4.35 23.71
CA ILE A 4 8.65 -3.35 24.33
C ILE A 4 7.44 -3.20 23.41
N ILE A 5 6.33 -3.80 23.83
CA ILE A 5 5.02 -3.58 23.21
C ILE A 5 4.43 -2.38 23.91
N LEU A 6 4.32 -1.25 23.21
CA LEU A 6 3.48 -0.13 23.63
C LEU A 6 2.05 -0.39 23.15
N ILE A 7 1.24 -1.04 23.98
CA ILE A 7 -0.20 -1.18 23.76
C ILE A 7 -0.84 0.06 24.38
N MET A 8 -1.33 0.97 23.57
CA MET A 8 -2.35 1.93 24.00
C MET A 8 -3.72 1.30 23.75
N ASP A 9 -4.50 1.14 24.83
CA ASP A 9 -5.87 0.67 24.79
C ASP A 9 -6.73 1.61 23.94
N ILE A 10 -7.24 1.11 22.84
CA ILE A 10 -8.39 1.69 22.15
C ILE A 10 -9.41 0.58 21.98
N ASN A 11 -10.50 0.69 22.78
CA ASN A 11 -11.69 -0.13 22.65
C ASN A 11 -12.40 0.11 21.31
N SER A 12 -12.99 -0.99 20.83
CA SER A 12 -14.03 -1.10 19.81
C SER A 12 -13.60 -1.11 18.35
N ASP A 13 -13.41 -2.34 17.84
CA ASP A 13 -14.16 -2.77 16.66
C ASP A 13 -14.33 -4.29 16.68
N ASN A 14 -15.31 -4.72 17.49
CA ASN A 14 -15.93 -6.03 17.34
C ASN A 14 -16.90 -5.96 16.14
N ASN A 15 -16.43 -6.32 14.97
CA ASN A 15 -17.34 -6.80 13.94
C ASN A 15 -16.66 -7.89 13.10
N SER A 16 -17.26 -9.07 13.16
CA SER A 16 -16.88 -10.31 12.49
C SER A 16 -16.97 -10.18 10.96
N GLY A 17 -15.99 -9.52 10.35
CA GLY A 17 -15.79 -9.51 8.91
C GLY A 17 -14.77 -10.58 8.54
N LYS A 18 -15.12 -11.55 7.70
CA LYS A 18 -14.20 -12.46 7.03
C LYS A 18 -13.03 -11.64 6.49
N LYS A 19 -11.81 -11.94 6.97
CA LYS A 19 -10.54 -11.27 6.66
C LYS A 19 -10.42 -11.00 5.16
N PHE A 20 -10.41 -9.73 4.77
CA PHE A 20 -9.95 -9.30 3.47
C PHE A 20 -8.42 -9.47 3.49
N ASN A 21 -7.93 -10.51 2.82
CA ASN A 21 -6.58 -11.00 3.04
C ASN A 21 -5.59 -10.30 2.10
N PHE A 22 -4.91 -9.25 2.61
CA PHE A 22 -3.79 -8.61 1.91
C PHE A 22 -2.59 -9.56 1.74
N ASP A 23 -2.52 -10.68 2.50
CA ASP A 23 -1.42 -11.64 2.45
C ASP A 23 -1.21 -12.22 1.06
N SER A 24 -2.29 -12.65 0.39
CA SER A 24 -2.20 -13.21 -0.96
C SER A 24 -1.66 -12.20 -1.96
N PHE A 25 -2.14 -10.95 -1.90
CA PHE A 25 -1.70 -9.89 -2.81
C PHE A 25 -0.24 -9.49 -2.59
N SER A 26 0.19 -9.36 -1.32
CA SER A 26 1.55 -8.94 -0.98
C SER A 26 2.63 -9.96 -1.39
N ASN A 27 2.25 -11.21 -1.62
CA ASN A 27 3.14 -12.29 -2.06
C ASN A 27 3.20 -12.45 -3.59
N LEU A 28 2.40 -11.71 -4.36
CA LEU A 28 2.45 -11.78 -5.83
C LEU A 28 3.78 -11.22 -6.37
N ASP A 29 4.39 -11.94 -7.30
CA ASP A 29 5.71 -11.61 -7.84
C ASP A 29 5.81 -10.19 -8.40
N PHE A 30 4.81 -9.74 -9.16
CA PHE A 30 4.81 -8.38 -9.70
C PHE A 30 4.83 -7.32 -8.59
N TYR A 31 4.08 -7.55 -7.50
CA TYR A 31 4.01 -6.62 -6.37
C TYR A 31 5.33 -6.60 -5.59
N ARG A 32 5.91 -7.79 -5.33
CA ARG A 32 7.23 -7.91 -4.71
C ARG A 32 8.31 -7.23 -5.56
N ASN A 33 8.31 -7.44 -6.88
CA ASN A 33 9.27 -6.83 -7.79
C ASN A 33 9.21 -5.30 -7.79
N VAL A 34 8.01 -4.71 -7.84
CA VAL A 34 7.83 -3.26 -7.80
C VAL A 34 8.39 -2.66 -6.51
N ASN A 35 8.09 -3.28 -5.36
CA ASN A 35 8.58 -2.80 -4.08
C ASN A 35 10.08 -3.06 -3.88
N SER A 36 10.60 -4.20 -4.36
CA SER A 36 12.03 -4.47 -4.39
C SER A 36 12.80 -3.38 -5.15
N GLN A 37 12.29 -2.97 -6.31
CA GLN A 37 12.91 -1.89 -7.09
C GLN A 37 12.87 -0.54 -6.36
N LEU A 38 11.82 -0.24 -5.59
CA LEU A 38 11.78 0.95 -4.77
C LEU A 38 12.86 0.93 -3.68
N LEU A 39 13.02 -0.21 -3.00
CA LEU A 39 14.04 -0.38 -1.98
C LEU A 39 15.45 -0.22 -2.54
N ASP A 40 15.70 -0.72 -3.77
CA ASP A 40 16.97 -0.53 -4.48
C ASP A 40 17.18 0.95 -4.86
N LEU A 41 16.16 1.63 -5.34
CA LEU A 41 16.21 3.07 -5.64
C LEU A 41 16.49 3.92 -4.40
N ALA A 42 16.06 3.46 -3.22
CA ALA A 42 16.27 4.12 -1.95
C ALA A 42 17.63 3.81 -1.30
N ASP A 43 18.46 2.97 -1.93
CA ASP A 43 19.73 2.48 -1.37
C ASP A 43 19.54 1.92 0.07
N ILE A 44 18.48 1.10 0.26
CA ILE A 44 18.04 0.65 1.59
C ILE A 44 19.12 -0.13 2.36
N ASP A 45 20.05 -0.76 1.65
CA ASP A 45 21.20 -1.49 2.20
C ASP A 45 22.16 -0.60 3.01
N LYS A 46 22.13 0.71 2.80
CA LYS A 46 22.95 1.70 3.51
C LYS A 46 22.30 2.21 4.80
N SER A 47 21.01 1.95 4.99
CA SER A 47 20.24 2.47 6.13
C SER A 47 20.37 1.58 7.36
N LYS A 48 20.41 2.20 8.55
CA LYS A 48 20.50 1.50 9.84
C LYS A 48 19.19 1.58 10.63
N LYS A 49 18.45 2.67 10.49
CA LYS A 49 17.17 2.91 11.14
C LYS A 49 16.12 3.18 10.07
N ILE A 50 15.22 2.23 9.90
CA ILE A 50 14.28 2.22 8.79
C ILE A 50 12.85 2.17 9.33
N VAL A 51 11.99 3.03 8.83
CA VAL A 51 10.54 2.93 9.04
C VAL A 51 9.91 2.25 7.82
N ASP A 52 9.16 1.19 8.06
CA ASP A 52 8.19 0.63 7.12
C ASP A 52 6.81 1.18 7.51
N LEU A 53 6.38 2.26 6.83
CA LEU A 53 5.14 2.96 7.11
C LEU A 53 3.98 2.34 6.32
N GLY A 54 2.93 1.95 7.01
CA GLY A 54 1.88 1.10 6.45
C GLY A 54 2.39 -0.31 6.20
N CYS A 55 3.08 -0.90 7.21
CA CYS A 55 3.77 -2.18 7.08
C CYS A 55 2.85 -3.37 6.82
N GLY A 56 1.54 -3.23 7.09
CA GLY A 56 0.59 -4.31 6.95
C GLY A 56 1.01 -5.56 7.74
N ASN A 57 0.99 -6.70 7.09
CA ASN A 57 1.43 -7.99 7.64
C ASN A 57 2.96 -8.20 7.66
N GLY A 58 3.75 -7.16 7.35
CA GLY A 58 5.21 -7.20 7.35
C GLY A 58 5.86 -7.67 6.04
N GLY A 59 5.13 -7.71 4.93
CA GLY A 59 5.68 -8.13 3.64
C GLY A 59 6.83 -7.24 3.15
N ILE A 60 6.72 -5.92 3.29
CA ILE A 60 7.79 -4.98 2.94
C ILE A 60 8.91 -5.04 3.98
N THR A 61 8.59 -5.15 5.26
CA THR A 61 9.58 -5.39 6.33
C THR A 61 10.48 -6.58 6.01
N GLU A 62 9.91 -7.72 5.55
CA GLU A 62 10.67 -8.89 5.12
C GLU A 62 11.60 -8.59 3.95
N MET A 63 11.13 -7.83 2.98
CA MET A 63 11.94 -7.42 1.83
C MET A 63 13.09 -6.50 2.25
N ILE A 64 12.85 -5.56 3.17
CA ILE A 64 13.90 -4.71 3.75
C ILE A 64 14.97 -5.59 4.40
N LEU A 65 14.57 -6.53 5.27
CA LEU A 65 15.48 -7.48 5.93
C LEU A 65 16.30 -8.32 4.94
N SER A 66 15.74 -8.66 3.79
CA SER A 66 16.46 -9.42 2.75
C SER A 66 17.50 -8.61 1.99
N LYS A 67 17.43 -7.26 2.04
CA LYS A 67 18.31 -6.35 1.30
C LYS A 67 19.40 -5.72 2.15
N VAL A 68 19.21 -5.60 3.45
CA VAL A 68 20.25 -5.04 4.33
C VAL A 68 21.39 -6.04 4.50
N SER A 69 22.63 -5.52 4.52
CA SER A 69 23.83 -6.37 4.53
C SER A 69 24.03 -7.12 5.85
N ASP A 70 23.59 -6.52 6.97
CA ASP A 70 23.73 -7.09 8.31
C ASP A 70 22.49 -6.73 9.14
N VAL A 71 21.57 -7.65 9.24
CA VAL A 71 20.29 -7.47 9.94
C VAL A 71 20.46 -7.15 11.43
N SER A 72 21.59 -7.58 12.04
CA SER A 72 21.88 -7.34 13.46
C SER A 72 22.23 -5.87 13.76
N LYS A 73 22.55 -5.08 12.73
CA LYS A 73 22.90 -3.65 12.83
C LYS A 73 21.78 -2.71 12.41
N VAL A 74 20.63 -3.26 12.04
CA VAL A 74 19.50 -2.50 11.54
C VAL A 74 18.34 -2.55 12.53
N VAL A 75 17.74 -1.40 12.78
CA VAL A 75 16.49 -1.28 13.55
C VAL A 75 15.37 -0.90 12.58
N ILE A 76 14.31 -1.70 12.56
CA ILE A 76 13.12 -1.43 11.76
C ILE A 76 11.98 -1.00 12.68
N TYR A 77 11.30 0.06 12.30
CA TYR A 77 10.04 0.51 12.89
C TYR A 77 8.92 0.13 11.92
N ALA A 78 8.22 -0.95 12.24
CA ALA A 78 7.05 -1.42 11.49
C ALA A 78 5.80 -0.70 12.00
N VAL A 79 5.27 0.23 11.20
CA VAL A 79 4.18 1.13 11.60
C VAL A 79 2.94 0.86 10.77
N ASP A 80 1.80 0.63 11.42
CA ASP A 80 0.50 0.49 10.76
C ASP A 80 -0.62 0.97 11.70
N SER A 81 -1.69 1.54 11.16
CA SER A 81 -2.84 1.97 11.97
C SER A 81 -3.71 0.81 12.45
N SER A 82 -3.66 -0.33 11.77
CA SER A 82 -4.44 -1.52 12.07
C SER A 82 -3.76 -2.42 13.11
N SER A 83 -4.37 -2.56 14.28
CA SER A 83 -3.91 -3.50 15.30
C SER A 83 -3.85 -4.96 14.79
N THR A 84 -4.77 -5.32 13.91
CA THR A 84 -4.78 -6.64 13.27
C THR A 84 -3.55 -6.84 12.39
N MET A 85 -3.15 -5.84 11.60
CA MET A 85 -1.95 -5.90 10.76
C MET A 85 -0.68 -5.96 11.61
N ILE A 86 -0.57 -5.14 12.64
CA ILE A 86 0.54 -5.20 13.61
C ILE A 86 0.64 -6.59 14.25
N SER A 87 -0.48 -7.20 14.64
CA SER A 87 -0.49 -8.56 15.20
C SER A 87 -0.03 -9.62 14.20
N LEU A 88 -0.38 -9.49 12.92
CA LEU A 88 0.08 -10.37 11.85
C LEU A 88 1.60 -10.20 11.59
N ALA A 89 2.07 -8.95 11.52
CA ALA A 89 3.49 -8.66 11.37
C ALA A 89 4.31 -9.21 12.57
N LEU A 90 3.83 -9.00 13.80
CA LEU A 90 4.46 -9.56 14.99
C LEU A 90 4.54 -11.09 14.93
N LYS A 91 3.47 -11.76 14.51
CA LYS A 91 3.44 -13.20 14.35
C LYS A 91 4.44 -13.70 13.29
N ARG A 92 4.62 -12.94 12.20
CA ARG A 92 5.53 -13.29 11.09
C ARG A 92 6.98 -13.32 11.52
N PHE A 93 7.40 -12.42 12.43
CA PHE A 93 8.79 -12.25 12.85
C PHE A 93 9.04 -12.62 14.32
N GLY A 94 8.02 -13.01 15.09
CA GLY A 94 8.11 -13.17 16.55
C GLY A 94 9.15 -14.17 17.02
N ASP A 95 9.47 -15.18 16.20
CA ASP A 95 10.48 -16.21 16.52
C ASP A 95 11.91 -15.79 16.08
N ARG A 96 12.07 -14.68 15.35
CA ARG A 96 13.37 -14.21 14.88
C ARG A 96 14.08 -13.40 15.97
N LYS A 97 15.22 -13.90 16.41
CA LYS A 97 16.07 -13.27 17.44
C LYS A 97 17.23 -12.45 16.85
N ASP A 98 17.43 -12.55 15.55
CA ASP A 98 18.50 -11.93 14.80
C ASP A 98 18.15 -10.54 14.28
N VAL A 99 16.89 -10.08 14.47
CA VAL A 99 16.39 -8.80 13.95
C VAL A 99 15.84 -7.91 15.06
N PHE A 100 15.98 -6.60 14.90
CA PHE A 100 15.40 -5.61 15.80
C PHE A 100 14.23 -4.91 15.11
N ILE A 101 12.99 -5.32 15.41
CA ILE A 101 11.78 -4.74 14.88
C ILE A 101 10.95 -4.15 16.03
N ASN A 102 10.69 -2.85 15.95
CA ASN A 102 9.75 -2.13 16.81
C ASN A 102 8.41 -2.03 16.09
N TYR A 103 7.38 -2.65 16.66
CA TYR A 103 6.03 -2.58 16.12
C TYR A 103 5.28 -1.41 16.75
N ILE A 104 4.73 -0.53 15.91
CA ILE A 104 4.04 0.69 16.35
C ILE A 104 2.66 0.72 15.70
N GLN A 105 1.62 0.68 16.52
CA GLN A 105 0.27 0.96 16.04
C GLN A 105 0.08 2.48 16.03
N SER A 106 0.07 3.08 14.83
CA SER A 106 -0.10 4.53 14.66
C SER A 106 -0.62 4.87 13.27
N GLU A 107 -1.40 5.94 13.19
CA GLU A 107 -1.69 6.60 11.92
C GLU A 107 -0.44 7.29 11.38
N ALA A 108 -0.31 7.38 10.04
CA ALA A 108 0.86 7.97 9.38
C ALA A 108 1.07 9.46 9.74
N GLN A 109 -0.01 10.20 10.01
CA GLN A 109 0.03 11.60 10.43
C GLN A 109 0.59 11.83 11.84
N ASN A 110 0.76 10.77 12.63
CA ASN A 110 1.32 10.83 13.98
C ASN A 110 2.70 10.13 14.05
N LEU A 111 3.34 9.91 12.91
CA LEU A 111 4.58 9.14 12.84
C LEU A 111 5.66 9.70 13.75
N HIS A 112 5.97 11.00 13.64
CA HIS A 112 7.04 11.63 14.41
C HIS A 112 6.85 11.52 15.91
N GLU A 113 5.63 11.67 16.40
CA GLU A 113 5.29 11.60 17.82
C GLU A 113 5.53 10.21 18.41
N ASN A 114 5.46 9.17 17.57
CA ASN A 114 5.61 7.76 17.97
C ASN A 114 7.03 7.22 17.76
N LEU A 115 7.91 7.98 17.11
CA LEU A 115 9.33 7.66 16.96
C LEU A 115 10.13 8.20 18.17
N LYS A 116 10.94 7.34 18.78
CA LYS A 116 11.79 7.72 19.91
C LYS A 116 13.09 8.42 19.49
N GLU A 117 13.42 8.37 18.22
CA GLU A 117 14.64 8.90 17.64
C GLU A 117 14.46 9.17 16.15
N LYS A 118 15.37 9.93 15.55
CA LYS A 118 15.41 10.16 14.11
C LYS A 118 15.83 8.88 13.38
N VAL A 119 15.29 8.69 12.18
CA VAL A 119 15.58 7.54 11.34
C VAL A 119 16.26 7.94 10.04
N ASP A 120 16.93 6.98 9.39
CA ASP A 120 17.68 7.23 8.15
C ASP A 120 16.76 7.19 6.94
N THR A 121 15.78 6.27 6.94
CA THR A 121 14.90 6.05 5.79
C THR A 121 13.48 5.75 6.24
N VAL A 122 12.51 6.34 5.56
CA VAL A 122 11.09 5.98 5.63
C VAL A 122 10.68 5.40 4.28
N VAL A 123 10.21 4.15 4.28
CA VAL A 123 9.62 3.47 3.15
C VAL A 123 8.10 3.49 3.31
N TYR A 124 7.36 3.90 2.26
CA TYR A 124 5.91 4.03 2.30
C TYR A 124 5.28 3.43 1.03
N CYS A 125 5.17 2.10 1.02
CA CYS A 125 4.75 1.33 -0.16
C CYS A 125 3.23 1.28 -0.30
N ASN A 126 2.72 1.74 -1.46
CA ASN A 126 1.31 1.62 -1.87
C ASN A 126 0.27 2.06 -0.82
N SER A 127 0.59 3.03 0.01
CA SER A 127 -0.27 3.48 1.10
C SER A 127 -0.52 4.99 1.12
N ILE A 128 0.35 5.81 0.53
CA ILE A 128 0.22 7.28 0.52
C ILE A 128 -1.10 7.78 -0.08
N HIS A 129 -1.72 7.03 -1.00
CA HIS A 129 -2.96 7.42 -1.64
C HIS A 129 -4.18 7.34 -0.70
N TYR A 130 -4.09 6.58 0.41
CA TYR A 130 -5.16 6.50 1.41
C TYR A 130 -5.25 7.73 2.31
N VAL A 131 -4.18 8.51 2.43
CA VAL A 131 -4.16 9.69 3.32
C VAL A 131 -4.77 10.89 2.60
N PRO A 132 -5.80 11.54 3.18
CA PRO A 132 -6.37 12.76 2.62
C PRO A 132 -5.34 13.91 2.60
N GLU A 133 -4.73 14.18 3.74
CA GLU A 133 -3.80 15.31 3.98
C GLU A 133 -2.34 14.89 3.78
N LYS A 134 -1.95 14.63 2.53
CA LYS A 134 -0.62 14.11 2.18
C LYS A 134 0.52 15.02 2.61
N GLU A 135 0.36 16.35 2.52
CA GLU A 135 1.39 17.30 2.97
C GLU A 135 1.65 17.17 4.47
N SER A 136 0.60 17.00 5.28
CA SER A 136 0.73 16.81 6.73
C SER A 136 1.54 15.56 7.05
N VAL A 137 1.21 14.44 6.40
CA VAL A 137 1.96 13.18 6.57
C VAL A 137 3.40 13.30 6.14
N LEU A 138 3.67 13.94 5.01
CA LEU A 138 5.04 14.13 4.52
C LEU A 138 5.87 15.01 5.46
N ARG A 139 5.27 16.04 6.10
CA ARG A 139 5.95 16.83 7.14
C ARG A 139 6.29 15.98 8.36
N GLN A 140 5.34 15.16 8.86
CA GLN A 140 5.59 14.22 9.95
C GLN A 140 6.73 13.23 9.62
N ILE A 141 6.78 12.76 8.37
CA ILE A 141 7.89 11.92 7.89
C ILE A 141 9.22 12.74 7.92
N GLY A 142 9.21 13.98 7.42
CA GLY A 142 10.36 14.87 7.45
C GLY A 142 10.84 15.14 8.87
N ASP A 143 9.89 15.38 9.80
CA ASP A 143 10.21 15.59 11.22
C ASP A 143 10.81 14.32 11.86
N GLY A 144 10.43 13.13 11.42
CA GLY A 144 10.99 11.85 11.88
C GLY A 144 12.37 11.52 11.30
N LEU A 145 12.73 12.07 10.14
CA LEU A 145 13.98 11.80 9.45
C LEU A 145 15.18 12.59 10.02
N SER A 146 16.35 11.97 9.98
CA SER A 146 17.64 12.65 10.17
C SER A 146 17.90 13.65 9.04
N GLU A 147 18.86 14.56 9.20
CA GLU A 147 19.34 15.43 8.11
C GLU A 147 19.85 14.57 6.95
N GLY A 148 19.41 14.87 5.73
CA GLY A 148 19.71 14.07 4.55
C GLY A 148 19.02 12.72 4.50
N GLY A 149 18.16 12.41 5.48
CA GLY A 149 17.39 11.16 5.52
C GLY A 149 16.46 10.98 4.31
N VAL A 150 16.13 9.76 3.98
CA VAL A 150 15.47 9.37 2.73
C VAL A 150 14.00 9.04 2.95
N LEU A 151 13.14 9.62 2.14
CA LEU A 151 11.76 9.16 1.91
C LEU A 151 11.70 8.39 0.59
N ALA A 152 11.18 7.16 0.63
CA ALA A 152 10.90 6.37 -0.57
C ALA A 152 9.45 5.90 -0.55
N PHE A 153 8.68 6.25 -1.55
CA PHE A 153 7.31 5.74 -1.68
C PHE A 153 6.96 5.37 -3.11
N ASN A 154 5.96 4.51 -3.24
CA ASN A 154 5.35 4.22 -4.52
C ASN A 154 3.82 4.18 -4.42
N THR A 155 3.17 4.30 -5.58
CA THR A 155 1.72 4.13 -5.70
C THR A 155 1.34 3.78 -7.14
N SER A 156 0.30 2.99 -7.28
CA SER A 156 -0.39 2.76 -8.55
C SER A 156 -1.73 3.50 -8.64
N PHE A 157 -2.01 4.37 -7.66
CA PHE A 157 -3.24 5.18 -7.59
C PHE A 157 -2.91 6.65 -7.89
N PHE A 158 -2.76 6.95 -9.17
CA PHE A 158 -2.54 8.30 -9.68
C PHE A 158 -3.23 8.48 -11.04
N ASP A 159 -3.49 9.72 -11.43
CA ASP A 159 -4.10 10.04 -12.72
C ASP A 159 -3.18 9.62 -13.87
N GLY A 160 -3.70 8.82 -14.80
CA GLY A 160 -2.93 8.20 -15.88
C GLY A 160 -2.23 6.89 -15.50
N ALA A 161 -2.53 6.28 -14.33
CA ALA A 161 -1.98 4.98 -13.93
C ALA A 161 -2.43 3.82 -14.83
N HIS A 162 -3.55 3.95 -15.50
CA HIS A 162 -4.04 2.93 -16.42
C HIS A 162 -3.76 3.32 -17.88
N PRO A 163 -3.02 2.50 -18.67
CA PRO A 163 -2.98 2.63 -20.12
C PRO A 163 -4.38 2.49 -20.74
N LYS A 164 -4.55 3.03 -21.95
CA LYS A 164 -5.84 3.05 -22.65
C LYS A 164 -6.51 1.67 -22.77
N GLU A 165 -5.73 0.64 -23.03
CA GLU A 165 -6.21 -0.74 -23.12
C GLU A 165 -6.77 -1.23 -21.79
N THR A 166 -6.08 -0.93 -20.71
CA THR A 166 -6.53 -1.25 -19.34
C THR A 166 -7.78 -0.46 -18.96
N GLU A 167 -7.88 0.82 -19.32
CA GLU A 167 -9.10 1.60 -19.11
C GLU A 167 -10.31 1.00 -19.83
N LEU A 168 -10.13 0.57 -21.08
CA LEU A 168 -11.18 -0.09 -21.85
C LEU A 168 -11.61 -1.41 -21.21
N PHE A 169 -10.63 -2.19 -20.72
CA PHE A 169 -10.89 -3.40 -19.98
C PHE A 169 -11.69 -3.12 -18.69
N LEU A 170 -11.25 -2.15 -17.89
CA LEU A 170 -11.92 -1.77 -16.64
C LEU A 170 -13.39 -1.35 -16.88
N ARG A 171 -13.65 -0.60 -17.95
CA ARG A 171 -15.03 -0.24 -18.35
C ARG A 171 -15.87 -1.49 -18.67
N LYS A 172 -15.32 -2.44 -19.46
CA LYS A 172 -16.01 -3.71 -19.77
C LYS A 172 -16.26 -4.52 -18.51
N TRP A 173 -15.28 -4.63 -17.65
CA TRP A 173 -15.37 -5.33 -16.37
C TRP A 173 -16.48 -4.76 -15.50
N MET A 174 -16.51 -3.45 -15.30
CA MET A 174 -17.57 -2.80 -14.52
C MET A 174 -18.96 -2.99 -15.15
N MET A 175 -19.09 -2.87 -16.48
CA MET A 175 -20.38 -3.11 -17.15
C MET A 175 -20.87 -4.55 -16.94
N LYS A 176 -19.98 -5.55 -17.00
CA LYS A 176 -20.33 -6.95 -16.73
C LYS A 176 -20.75 -7.14 -15.27
N SER A 177 -19.98 -6.59 -14.33
CA SER A 177 -20.28 -6.66 -12.89
C SER A 177 -21.64 -6.03 -12.56
N LEU A 178 -21.93 -4.86 -13.11
CA LEU A 178 -23.23 -4.21 -12.95
C LEU A 178 -24.40 -5.01 -13.52
N ARG A 179 -24.18 -5.72 -14.64
CA ARG A 179 -25.19 -6.60 -15.22
C ARG A 179 -25.48 -7.80 -14.33
N VAL A 180 -24.43 -8.45 -13.79
CA VAL A 180 -24.57 -9.58 -12.84
C VAL A 180 -25.30 -9.12 -11.58
N LEU A 181 -24.88 -7.99 -10.97
CA LEU A 181 -25.54 -7.45 -9.78
C LEU A 181 -27.04 -7.22 -10.00
N ARG A 182 -27.41 -6.66 -11.16
CA ARG A 182 -28.83 -6.41 -11.47
C ARG A 182 -29.61 -7.70 -11.70
N ASN A 183 -29.07 -8.61 -12.51
CA ASN A 183 -29.83 -9.78 -12.99
C ASN A 183 -29.89 -10.91 -11.97
N GLU A 184 -28.83 -11.10 -11.18
CA GLU A 184 -28.73 -12.24 -10.26
C GLU A 184 -28.99 -11.86 -8.80
N TYR A 185 -28.67 -10.60 -8.41
CA TYR A 185 -28.81 -10.15 -7.03
C TYR A 185 -29.89 -9.08 -6.85
N ASN A 186 -30.46 -8.55 -7.94
CA ASN A 186 -31.40 -7.41 -7.92
C ASN A 186 -30.83 -6.17 -7.19
N ILE A 187 -29.52 -5.96 -7.28
CA ILE A 187 -28.79 -4.84 -6.62
C ILE A 187 -28.37 -3.81 -7.67
N LYS A 188 -28.54 -2.53 -7.33
CA LYS A 188 -27.99 -1.38 -8.06
C LYS A 188 -27.05 -0.61 -7.15
N PRO A 189 -25.75 -0.42 -7.53
CA PRO A 189 -24.85 0.43 -6.77
C PRO A 189 -25.38 1.87 -6.63
N VAL A 190 -25.10 2.48 -5.51
CA VAL A 190 -25.51 3.86 -5.21
C VAL A 190 -24.58 4.82 -5.96
N LYS A 191 -25.14 5.93 -6.50
CA LYS A 191 -24.33 7.03 -7.02
C LYS A 191 -23.74 7.79 -5.84
N SER A 192 -22.53 7.46 -5.40
CA SER A 192 -21.83 8.25 -4.39
C SER A 192 -20.54 8.83 -4.98
N LYS A 193 -20.22 10.07 -4.56
CA LYS A 193 -18.88 10.64 -4.78
C LYS A 193 -17.96 10.08 -3.69
N VAL A 194 -17.18 9.05 -4.01
CA VAL A 194 -16.18 8.53 -3.09
C VAL A 194 -14.94 9.41 -3.18
N GLN A 195 -14.51 9.96 -2.05
CA GLN A 195 -13.37 10.90 -1.96
C GLN A 195 -12.04 10.28 -2.44
N SER A 196 -11.90 8.96 -2.33
CA SER A 196 -10.77 8.19 -2.84
C SER A 196 -10.60 8.21 -4.38
N ARG A 197 -11.51 8.83 -5.12
CA ARG A 197 -11.44 8.98 -6.58
C ARG A 197 -10.67 10.20 -7.06
N ILE A 198 -10.29 11.12 -6.19
CA ILE A 198 -9.43 12.25 -6.56
C ILE A 198 -8.01 11.73 -6.66
N GLN A 199 -7.59 11.40 -7.89
CA GLN A 199 -6.24 10.95 -8.16
C GLN A 199 -5.37 12.15 -8.49
N LEU A 200 -4.23 12.25 -7.82
CA LEU A 200 -3.20 13.23 -8.14
C LEU A 200 -2.41 12.79 -9.37
N THR A 201 -1.94 13.74 -10.17
CA THR A 201 -0.97 13.43 -11.22
C THR A 201 0.41 13.13 -10.61
N PRO A 202 1.33 12.47 -11.34
CA PRO A 202 2.71 12.29 -10.88
C PRO A 202 3.41 13.61 -10.54
N GLU A 203 3.09 14.69 -11.25
CA GLU A 203 3.62 16.04 -11.03
C GLU A 203 3.08 16.62 -9.71
N ASN A 204 1.78 16.42 -9.42
CA ASN A 204 1.20 16.85 -8.15
C ASN A 204 1.81 16.11 -6.95
N TYR A 205 2.13 14.80 -7.11
CA TYR A 205 2.86 14.06 -6.06
C TYR A 205 4.25 14.65 -5.82
N GLU A 206 4.99 14.99 -6.89
CA GLU A 206 6.30 15.64 -6.79
C GLU A 206 6.21 17.02 -6.13
N ASP A 207 5.24 17.84 -6.55
CA ASP A 207 5.01 19.18 -5.98
C ASP A 207 4.73 19.14 -4.47
N ILE A 208 3.89 18.19 -4.04
CA ILE A 208 3.58 17.99 -2.62
C ILE A 208 4.84 17.59 -1.84
N VAL A 209 5.66 16.69 -2.38
CA VAL A 209 6.93 16.26 -1.79
C VAL A 209 7.86 17.45 -1.60
N VAL A 210 8.05 18.27 -2.63
CA VAL A 210 8.90 19.48 -2.58
C VAL A 210 8.36 20.50 -1.58
N LYS A 211 7.06 20.80 -1.60
CA LYS A 211 6.41 21.72 -0.64
C LYS A 211 6.50 21.24 0.81
N SER A 212 6.70 19.96 1.02
CA SER A 212 6.84 19.35 2.35
C SER A 212 8.30 19.35 2.86
N GLY A 213 9.25 20.02 2.17
CA GLY A 213 10.64 20.17 2.61
C GLY A 213 11.56 19.04 2.14
N PHE A 214 11.23 18.37 1.04
CA PHE A 214 12.05 17.34 0.45
C PHE A 214 12.64 17.75 -0.90
N SER A 215 13.82 17.22 -1.21
CA SER A 215 14.46 17.31 -2.53
C SER A 215 14.31 15.99 -3.26
N VAL A 216 13.55 15.96 -4.36
CA VAL A 216 13.34 14.74 -5.16
C VAL A 216 14.65 14.33 -5.83
N LYS A 217 15.10 13.11 -5.59
CA LYS A 217 16.33 12.53 -6.16
C LYS A 217 16.04 11.60 -7.34
N LYS A 218 14.98 10.82 -7.25
CA LYS A 218 14.58 9.89 -8.30
C LYS A 218 13.04 9.89 -8.40
N LYS A 219 12.50 10.04 -9.62
CA LYS A 219 11.10 9.84 -9.94
C LYS A 219 11.02 8.90 -11.13
N THR A 220 10.29 7.80 -11.00
CA THR A 220 10.10 6.83 -12.09
C THR A 220 8.65 6.44 -12.22
N ILE A 221 8.21 6.23 -13.46
CA ILE A 221 6.92 5.64 -13.77
C ILE A 221 7.18 4.39 -14.60
N LYS A 222 6.85 3.23 -14.05
CA LYS A 222 7.08 1.95 -14.71
C LYS A 222 5.76 1.30 -15.10
N ASN A 223 5.72 0.74 -16.30
CA ASN A 223 4.61 -0.07 -16.76
C ASN A 223 4.79 -1.50 -16.26
N ILE A 224 3.84 -1.98 -15.47
CA ILE A 224 3.89 -3.28 -14.80
C ILE A 224 2.79 -4.16 -15.37
N LYS A 225 3.16 -5.34 -15.82
CA LYS A 225 2.21 -6.37 -16.27
C LYS A 225 1.59 -7.04 -15.04
N VAL A 226 0.33 -6.73 -14.78
CA VAL A 226 -0.43 -7.30 -13.66
C VAL A 226 -1.19 -8.52 -14.16
N PRO A 227 -0.92 -9.73 -13.64
CA PRO A 227 -1.62 -10.96 -14.03
C PRO A 227 -3.05 -10.98 -13.48
N LEU A 228 -3.85 -11.94 -13.93
CA LEU A 228 -5.20 -12.16 -13.45
C LEU A 228 -5.27 -12.20 -11.92
N ASP A 229 -4.34 -12.91 -11.27
CA ASP A 229 -4.30 -13.04 -9.81
C ASP A 229 -4.23 -11.69 -9.11
N GLY A 230 -3.51 -10.71 -9.67
CA GLY A 230 -3.44 -9.36 -9.13
C GLY A 230 -4.80 -8.65 -9.17
N TRP A 231 -5.54 -8.77 -10.28
CA TRP A 231 -6.88 -8.18 -10.42
C TRP A 231 -7.94 -8.94 -9.60
N TYR A 232 -7.75 -10.24 -9.45
CA TYR A 232 -8.59 -11.10 -8.60
C TYR A 232 -8.43 -10.73 -7.13
N GLU A 233 -7.21 -10.61 -6.64
CA GLU A 233 -6.92 -10.29 -5.23
C GLU A 233 -7.32 -8.84 -4.87
N ILE A 234 -7.10 -7.85 -5.75
CA ILE A 234 -7.55 -6.47 -5.51
C ILE A 234 -9.08 -6.39 -5.35
N SER A 235 -9.82 -7.31 -5.99
CA SER A 235 -11.27 -7.43 -5.85
C SER A 235 -11.73 -7.87 -4.45
N SER A 236 -10.79 -8.25 -3.59
CA SER A 236 -11.04 -8.57 -2.18
C SER A 236 -10.90 -7.36 -1.25
N PHE A 237 -10.37 -6.23 -1.74
CA PHE A 237 -10.11 -5.07 -0.89
C PHE A 237 -11.39 -4.25 -0.70
N LYS A 238 -11.72 -3.98 0.57
CA LYS A 238 -12.89 -3.19 0.95
C LYS A 238 -12.94 -1.87 0.17
N ASP A 239 -11.85 -1.10 0.21
CA ASP A 239 -11.79 0.23 -0.43
C ASP A 239 -11.96 0.16 -1.95
N TRP A 240 -11.44 -0.90 -2.58
CA TRP A 240 -11.66 -1.14 -4.01
C TRP A 240 -13.13 -1.42 -4.29
N ILE A 241 -13.76 -2.35 -3.54
CA ILE A 241 -15.17 -2.72 -3.71
C ILE A 241 -16.06 -1.48 -3.51
N GLU A 242 -15.90 -0.77 -2.40
CA GLU A 242 -16.67 0.45 -2.10
C GLU A 242 -16.42 1.55 -3.13
N GLY A 243 -15.21 1.63 -3.66
CA GLY A 243 -14.85 2.60 -4.70
C GLY A 243 -15.52 2.32 -6.05
N VAL A 244 -15.62 1.06 -6.48
CA VAL A 244 -16.15 0.70 -7.81
C VAL A 244 -17.63 0.28 -7.79
N LEU A 245 -18.10 -0.27 -6.66
CA LEU A 245 -19.47 -0.76 -6.44
C LEU A 245 -20.06 -0.18 -5.13
N PRO A 246 -20.19 1.14 -4.99
CA PRO A 246 -20.62 1.77 -3.74
C PRO A 246 -22.04 1.31 -3.35
N GLY A 247 -22.19 0.97 -2.05
CA GLY A 247 -23.46 0.50 -1.49
C GLY A 247 -23.80 -0.97 -1.76
N VAL A 248 -22.90 -1.72 -2.42
CA VAL A 248 -23.03 -3.18 -2.59
C VAL A 248 -22.42 -3.87 -1.36
N PRO A 249 -23.08 -4.91 -0.79
CA PRO A 249 -22.49 -5.72 0.27
C PRO A 249 -21.13 -6.29 -0.15
N LEU A 250 -20.14 -6.23 0.76
CA LEU A 250 -18.74 -6.51 0.42
C LEU A 250 -18.52 -7.95 -0.09
N ASP A 251 -19.20 -8.92 0.45
CA ASP A 251 -19.15 -10.32 0.03
C ASP A 251 -19.69 -10.53 -1.38
N ILE A 252 -20.82 -9.90 -1.70
CA ILE A 252 -21.42 -9.91 -3.05
C ILE A 252 -20.51 -9.15 -4.02
N GLY A 253 -20.05 -7.96 -3.64
CA GLY A 253 -19.14 -7.13 -4.45
C GLY A 253 -17.85 -7.89 -4.79
N LYS A 254 -17.21 -8.51 -3.80
CA LYS A 254 -16.03 -9.35 -3.97
C LYS A 254 -16.31 -10.48 -4.98
N LYS A 255 -17.35 -11.28 -4.73
CA LYS A 255 -17.69 -12.41 -5.59
C LYS A 255 -17.93 -11.99 -7.03
N VAL A 256 -18.76 -10.97 -7.24
CA VAL A 256 -19.10 -10.48 -8.58
C VAL A 256 -17.88 -9.95 -9.31
N LEU A 257 -17.02 -9.19 -8.64
CA LEU A 257 -15.79 -8.67 -9.25
C LEU A 257 -14.83 -9.80 -9.62
N GLN A 258 -14.61 -10.77 -8.73
CA GLN A 258 -13.73 -11.90 -8.97
C GLN A 258 -14.22 -12.79 -10.11
N ASP A 259 -15.50 -13.15 -10.14
CA ASP A 259 -16.09 -13.97 -11.19
C ASP A 259 -16.04 -13.26 -12.55
N THR A 260 -16.39 -11.97 -12.58
CA THR A 260 -16.45 -11.21 -13.84
C THR A 260 -15.07 -10.88 -14.40
N VAL A 261 -14.05 -10.60 -13.56
CA VAL A 261 -12.67 -10.40 -14.05
C VAL A 261 -12.09 -11.68 -14.62
N THR A 262 -12.30 -12.82 -13.93
CA THR A 262 -11.83 -14.13 -14.38
C THR A 262 -12.44 -14.49 -15.75
N ASN A 263 -13.76 -14.30 -15.90
CA ASN A 263 -14.45 -14.57 -17.14
C ASN A 263 -13.99 -13.63 -18.27
N LEU A 264 -13.73 -12.36 -17.97
CA LEU A 264 -13.31 -11.40 -18.96
C LEU A 264 -11.87 -11.65 -19.45
N PHE A 265 -10.94 -12.08 -18.58
CA PHE A 265 -9.61 -12.52 -18.99
C PHE A 265 -9.66 -13.70 -19.95
N LYS A 266 -10.50 -14.69 -19.66
CA LYS A 266 -10.73 -15.86 -20.55
C LYS A 266 -11.34 -15.45 -21.89
N GLU A 267 -12.39 -14.62 -21.87
CA GLU A 267 -13.09 -14.16 -23.07
C GLU A 267 -12.17 -13.37 -24.02
N LEU A 268 -11.30 -12.54 -23.47
CA LEU A 268 -10.36 -11.72 -24.23
C LEU A 268 -9.05 -12.45 -24.56
N ASN A 269 -8.87 -13.67 -24.04
CA ASN A 269 -7.66 -14.48 -24.18
C ASN A 269 -6.39 -13.70 -23.79
N ILE A 270 -6.43 -13.00 -22.66
CA ILE A 270 -5.29 -12.23 -22.12
C ILE A 270 -4.78 -12.85 -20.83
N SER A 271 -3.49 -12.72 -20.56
CA SER A 271 -2.84 -13.20 -19.34
C SER A 271 -2.47 -12.09 -18.37
N THR A 272 -2.28 -10.86 -18.86
CA THR A 272 -1.87 -9.71 -18.08
C THR A 272 -2.56 -8.45 -18.58
N LEU A 273 -2.64 -7.44 -17.70
CA LEU A 273 -2.98 -6.06 -18.07
C LEU A 273 -1.93 -5.11 -17.51
N ASP A 274 -1.60 -4.10 -18.28
CA ASP A 274 -0.60 -3.12 -17.91
C ASP A 274 -1.17 -2.11 -16.89
N ARG A 275 -0.39 -1.82 -15.85
CA ARG A 275 -0.67 -0.75 -14.88
C ARG A 275 0.61 -0.01 -14.56
N LYS A 276 0.55 1.31 -14.54
CA LYS A 276 1.71 2.12 -14.22
C LYS A 276 1.88 2.26 -12.71
N TRP A 277 3.14 2.26 -12.28
CA TRP A 277 3.56 2.49 -10.90
C TRP A 277 4.48 3.71 -10.84
N LEU A 278 4.09 4.69 -10.04
CA LEU A 278 4.91 5.83 -9.69
C LEU A 278 5.77 5.46 -8.50
N SER A 279 7.08 5.73 -8.57
CA SER A 279 8.01 5.65 -7.45
C SER A 279 8.75 6.98 -7.32
N ILE A 280 8.82 7.50 -6.10
CA ILE A 280 9.56 8.71 -5.75
C ILE A 280 10.51 8.39 -4.59
N VAL A 281 11.77 8.81 -4.77
CA VAL A 281 12.79 8.82 -3.72
C VAL A 281 13.24 10.26 -3.55
N ALA A 282 13.17 10.77 -2.33
CA ALA A 282 13.52 12.14 -1.98
C ALA A 282 14.33 12.18 -0.70
N SER A 283 15.21 13.16 -0.56
CA SER A 283 15.93 13.41 0.68
C SER A 283 15.32 14.60 1.41
N LYS A 284 15.34 14.55 2.73
CA LYS A 284 15.08 15.71 3.57
C LYS A 284 16.08 16.81 3.24
N SER A 285 15.56 18.01 2.98
CA SER A 285 16.37 19.21 2.67
C SER A 285 16.96 19.81 3.91
#